data_591b90513d24bc116314e3b7429c615e
#
_entry.id   591b90513d24bc116314e3b7429c615e
#
_cell.length_a   1.000
_cell.length_b   1.000
_cell.length_c   1.000
_cell.angle_alpha   90.00
_cell.angle_beta   90.00
_cell.angle_gamma   90.00
#
_symmetry.space_group_name_H-M   'P 1'
#
loop_
_entity.id
_entity.type
_entity.pdbx_description
1 polymer ?
#
loop_
_entity_poly.entity_id
_entity_poly.type
_entity_poly.pdbx_seq_one_letter_code
_entity_poly.pdbx_strand_id
1 'polypeptide(L)'
;MDFSLTDEQQLLLDSVDELMERYGTEQYFKECDEKHVWPQEFTDALLENGFQMLGVDEKFGGTPVDVTTLMLVSERICKNGAPIYVYGNLCALKDMTEYGTPEQQEQCFAEVMVGKPGFVLGFTEPGAGSDSSSLASTYQRRDGKVYLNGSKSFMTNAVNSKYMLCVARDADDDPEDRANRSRFSMWWVPLHDDEGNLAQGISIEPLEKIGWNMGNTCELHMQDVELEEKDLVGVEGNGFMQAMVNFEVERLIACAQSLGAAQCAFEDAVRYATQRIQFGKPIGKNQLIQEHITDMYLKIENMRNWVYKTAWKIDNGESVQIDSAVAKLYCGRAAFEVCDTALQVMGGIGYTRTAASRACGATSASTASEPAPTRS
;
A
#
# COMPACT_ATOMS: atom_id res chain seq x y z
N MET A 1 7.54 14.91 26.00
CA MET A 1 6.78 14.15 25.01
C MET A 1 6.17 12.97 25.73
N ASP A 2 4.89 12.78 25.61
CA ASP A 2 4.21 11.59 26.09
C ASP A 2 4.14 10.60 24.92
N PHE A 3 4.61 9.37 25.11
CA PHE A 3 4.59 8.29 24.12
C PHE A 3 3.57 7.21 24.50
N SER A 4 2.75 7.44 25.54
CA SER A 4 1.69 6.50 25.93
C SER A 4 0.54 6.54 24.91
N LEU A 5 -0.04 5.39 24.69
CA LEU A 5 -1.29 5.29 23.92
C LEU A 5 -2.46 5.85 24.75
N THR A 6 -3.45 6.41 24.07
CA THR A 6 -4.73 6.71 24.71
C THR A 6 -5.49 5.41 24.99
N ASP A 7 -6.45 5.45 25.90
CA ASP A 7 -7.31 4.29 26.20
C ASP A 7 -8.08 3.82 24.93
N GLU A 8 -8.50 4.76 24.09
CA GLU A 8 -9.17 4.46 22.82
C GLU A 8 -8.25 3.78 21.82
N GLN A 9 -7.01 4.26 21.67
CA GLN A 9 -6.00 3.62 20.83
C GLN A 9 -5.67 2.21 21.31
N GLN A 10 -5.52 2.02 22.64
CA GLN A 10 -5.26 0.69 23.20
C GLN A 10 -6.41 -0.27 22.91
N LEU A 11 -7.66 0.16 23.14
CA LEU A 11 -8.85 -0.65 22.84
C LEU A 11 -8.95 -1.05 21.38
N LEU A 12 -8.63 -0.11 20.47
CA LEU A 12 -8.60 -0.36 19.05
C LEU A 12 -7.54 -1.41 18.68
N LEU A 13 -6.35 -1.32 19.27
CA LEU A 13 -5.28 -2.29 19.03
C LEU A 13 -5.58 -3.66 19.60
N ASP A 14 -6.26 -3.74 20.75
CA ASP A 14 -6.73 -5.00 21.32
C ASP A 14 -7.76 -5.67 20.39
N SER A 15 -8.64 -4.87 19.78
CA SER A 15 -9.60 -5.37 18.78
C SER A 15 -8.89 -5.88 17.50
N VAL A 16 -7.79 -5.24 17.08
CA VAL A 16 -6.94 -5.76 15.98
C VAL A 16 -6.35 -7.11 16.37
N ASP A 17 -5.81 -7.24 17.58
CA ASP A 17 -5.22 -8.50 18.04
C ASP A 17 -6.25 -9.65 18.05
N GLU A 18 -7.45 -9.41 18.56
CA GLU A 18 -8.56 -10.40 18.53
C GLU A 18 -8.96 -10.79 17.11
N LEU A 19 -9.01 -9.81 16.19
CA LEU A 19 -9.33 -10.08 14.79
C LEU A 19 -8.23 -10.93 14.14
N MET A 20 -6.96 -10.60 14.39
CA MET A 20 -5.83 -11.35 13.86
C MET A 20 -5.78 -12.79 14.39
N GLU A 21 -6.08 -13.02 15.67
CA GLU A 21 -6.14 -14.36 16.25
C GLU A 21 -7.21 -15.24 15.59
N ARG A 22 -8.34 -14.66 15.18
CA ARG A 22 -9.47 -15.39 14.58
C ARG A 22 -9.34 -15.59 13.08
N TYR A 23 -8.96 -14.55 12.35
CA TYR A 23 -9.07 -14.49 10.89
C TYR A 23 -7.73 -14.28 10.19
N GLY A 24 -6.70 -13.80 10.91
CA GLY A 24 -5.40 -13.43 10.37
C GLY A 24 -4.28 -14.40 10.77
N THR A 25 -4.54 -15.70 10.84
CA THR A 25 -3.51 -16.66 11.26
C THR A 25 -2.42 -16.85 10.21
N GLU A 26 -1.20 -17.16 10.67
CA GLU A 26 -0.07 -17.44 9.76
C GLU A 26 -0.41 -18.55 8.74
N GLN A 27 -1.08 -19.60 9.18
CA GLN A 27 -1.46 -20.72 8.32
C GLN A 27 -2.43 -20.27 7.23
N TYR A 28 -3.38 -19.40 7.56
CA TYR A 28 -4.34 -18.87 6.61
C TYR A 28 -3.68 -18.03 5.51
N PHE A 29 -2.83 -17.07 5.89
CA PHE A 29 -2.11 -16.26 4.89
C PHE A 29 -1.16 -17.08 4.04
N LYS A 30 -0.48 -18.07 4.63
CA LYS A 30 0.37 -18.99 3.88
C LYS A 30 -0.42 -19.77 2.82
N GLU A 31 -1.59 -20.29 3.18
CA GLU A 31 -2.46 -21.00 2.25
C GLU A 31 -2.97 -20.09 1.11
N CYS A 32 -3.33 -18.84 1.43
CA CYS A 32 -3.73 -17.87 0.42
C CYS A 32 -2.58 -17.55 -0.54
N ASP A 33 -1.35 -17.35 -0.03
CA ASP A 33 -0.18 -17.07 -0.87
C ASP A 33 0.19 -18.26 -1.76
N GLU A 34 0.17 -19.49 -1.23
CA GLU A 34 0.45 -20.71 -1.99
C GLU A 34 -0.60 -20.99 -3.08
N LYS A 35 -1.85 -20.62 -2.83
CA LYS A 35 -2.97 -20.79 -3.79
C LYS A 35 -3.13 -19.61 -4.73
N HIS A 36 -2.37 -18.52 -4.53
CA HIS A 36 -2.49 -17.26 -5.27
C HIS A 36 -3.92 -16.67 -5.20
N VAL A 37 -4.53 -16.70 -4.02
CA VAL A 37 -5.88 -16.18 -3.79
C VAL A 37 -5.88 -15.07 -2.76
N TRP A 38 -6.77 -14.10 -2.97
CA TRP A 38 -6.97 -12.99 -2.04
C TRP A 38 -7.48 -13.52 -0.69
N PRO A 39 -7.00 -12.99 0.46
CA PRO A 39 -7.44 -13.42 1.78
C PRO A 39 -8.82 -12.84 2.13
N GLN A 40 -9.87 -13.33 1.45
CA GLN A 40 -11.22 -12.76 1.47
C GLN A 40 -11.84 -12.78 2.87
N GLU A 41 -11.73 -13.91 3.58
CA GLU A 41 -12.28 -14.04 4.94
C GLU A 41 -11.71 -12.99 5.91
N PHE A 42 -10.41 -12.72 5.80
CA PHE A 42 -9.77 -11.69 6.61
C PHE A 42 -10.21 -10.28 6.22
N THR A 43 -10.33 -9.98 4.93
CA THR A 43 -10.78 -8.66 4.47
C THR A 43 -12.25 -8.42 4.77
N ASP A 44 -13.09 -9.45 4.71
CA ASP A 44 -14.49 -9.37 5.15
C ASP A 44 -14.58 -9.07 6.66
N ALA A 45 -13.74 -9.74 7.46
CA ALA A 45 -13.67 -9.48 8.90
C ALA A 45 -13.19 -8.05 9.21
N LEU A 46 -12.21 -7.49 8.45
CA LEU A 46 -11.81 -6.09 8.57
C LEU A 46 -12.98 -5.14 8.26
N LEU A 47 -13.77 -5.44 7.23
CA LEU A 47 -14.94 -4.65 6.86
C LEU A 47 -16.03 -4.71 7.94
N GLU A 48 -16.42 -5.91 8.38
CA GLU A 48 -17.45 -6.13 9.40
C GLU A 48 -17.12 -5.47 10.74
N ASN A 49 -15.84 -5.34 11.07
CA ASN A 49 -15.37 -4.67 12.29
C ASN A 49 -15.00 -3.18 12.07
N GLY A 50 -15.32 -2.60 10.91
CA GLY A 50 -15.17 -1.18 10.63
C GLY A 50 -13.74 -0.72 10.28
N PHE A 51 -12.75 -1.60 10.24
CA PHE A 51 -11.37 -1.25 9.96
C PHE A 51 -11.15 -0.75 8.53
N GLN A 52 -11.93 -1.24 7.55
CA GLN A 52 -11.81 -0.79 6.15
C GLN A 52 -12.22 0.67 5.94
N MET A 53 -13.01 1.22 6.86
CA MET A 53 -13.51 2.59 6.82
C MET A 53 -12.89 3.49 7.91
N LEU A 54 -11.84 3.01 8.57
CA LEU A 54 -11.12 3.78 9.57
C LEU A 54 -10.37 4.95 8.90
N GLY A 55 -10.50 6.16 9.45
CA GLY A 55 -9.93 7.38 8.87
C GLY A 55 -10.79 8.05 7.78
N VAL A 56 -11.93 7.46 7.44
CA VAL A 56 -12.91 8.03 6.50
C VAL A 56 -13.95 8.83 7.28
N ASP A 57 -14.43 9.94 6.69
CA ASP A 57 -15.46 10.82 7.28
C ASP A 57 -16.77 10.05 7.52
N GLU A 58 -17.47 10.37 8.63
CA GLU A 58 -18.77 9.79 9.02
C GLU A 58 -19.85 9.91 7.93
N LYS A 59 -19.82 10.98 7.13
CA LYS A 59 -20.78 11.17 6.02
C LYS A 59 -20.70 10.07 4.97
N PHE A 60 -19.59 9.33 4.89
CA PHE A 60 -19.38 8.18 4.02
C PHE A 60 -19.50 6.83 4.76
N GLY A 61 -19.98 6.85 6.00
CA GLY A 61 -20.07 5.65 6.85
C GLY A 61 -18.74 5.23 7.48
N GLY A 62 -17.76 6.12 7.52
CA GLY A 62 -16.44 5.87 8.10
C GLY A 62 -16.37 6.19 9.60
N THR A 63 -15.20 5.93 10.16
CA THR A 63 -14.83 6.29 11.53
C THR A 63 -13.61 7.21 11.49
N PRO A 64 -13.78 8.52 11.65
CA PRO A 64 -12.67 9.47 11.63
C PRO A 64 -11.68 9.17 12.75
N VAL A 65 -10.40 9.10 12.40
CA VAL A 65 -9.28 9.00 13.34
C VAL A 65 -8.11 9.82 12.81
N ASP A 66 -7.18 10.18 13.69
CA ASP A 66 -5.96 10.84 13.28
C ASP A 66 -5.01 9.90 12.52
N VAL A 67 -4.04 10.47 11.81
CA VAL A 67 -3.05 9.70 11.03
C VAL A 67 -2.18 8.84 11.93
N THR A 68 -1.88 9.31 13.14
CA THR A 68 -1.14 8.53 14.13
C THR A 68 -1.87 7.23 14.46
N THR A 69 -3.17 7.27 14.70
CA THR A 69 -3.99 6.06 14.97
C THR A 69 -4.05 5.12 13.76
N LEU A 70 -4.15 5.66 12.54
CA LEU A 70 -4.05 4.84 11.31
C LEU A 70 -2.71 4.10 11.20
N MET A 71 -1.61 4.77 11.57
CA MET A 71 -0.28 4.13 11.56
C MET A 71 -0.19 3.02 12.62
N LEU A 72 -0.75 3.24 13.82
CA LEU A 72 -0.80 2.24 14.88
C LEU A 72 -1.54 0.96 14.43
N VAL A 73 -2.70 1.10 13.81
CA VAL A 73 -3.47 -0.03 13.28
C VAL A 73 -2.72 -0.74 12.16
N SER A 74 -2.17 0.00 11.19
CA SER A 74 -1.40 -0.55 10.08
C SER A 74 -0.17 -1.32 10.54
N GLU A 75 0.58 -0.77 11.50
CA GLU A 75 1.72 -1.44 12.13
C GLU A 75 1.28 -2.72 12.85
N ARG A 76 0.19 -2.67 13.66
CA ARG A 76 -0.28 -3.80 14.46
C ARG A 76 -0.76 -4.97 13.60
N ILE A 77 -1.50 -4.71 12.53
CA ILE A 77 -1.95 -5.73 11.58
C ILE A 77 -0.74 -6.45 10.97
N CYS A 78 0.25 -5.71 10.47
CA CYS A 78 1.44 -6.31 9.86
C CYS A 78 2.40 -6.94 10.88
N LYS A 79 2.48 -6.42 12.11
CA LYS A 79 3.21 -7.05 13.21
C LYS A 79 2.66 -8.43 13.56
N ASN A 80 1.37 -8.58 13.51
CA ASN A 80 0.70 -9.87 13.75
C ASN A 80 0.78 -10.84 12.54
N GLY A 81 1.48 -10.45 11.47
CA GLY A 81 1.83 -11.32 10.36
C GLY A 81 0.95 -11.18 9.12
N ALA A 82 0.03 -10.22 9.08
CA ALA A 82 -0.69 -9.93 7.84
C ALA A 82 0.28 -9.39 6.77
N PRO A 83 0.07 -9.76 5.50
CA PRO A 83 0.84 -9.20 4.40
C PRO A 83 0.63 -7.69 4.27
N ILE A 84 1.69 -7.01 3.87
CA ILE A 84 1.60 -5.61 3.46
C ILE A 84 0.54 -5.46 2.36
N TYR A 85 -0.20 -4.36 2.35
CA TYR A 85 -1.29 -4.01 1.43
C TYR A 85 -2.63 -4.74 1.59
N VAL A 86 -2.79 -5.71 2.46
CA VAL A 86 -4.13 -6.24 2.79
C VAL A 86 -5.02 -5.14 3.41
N TYR A 87 -4.41 -4.14 4.01
CA TYR A 87 -5.04 -2.98 4.62
C TYR A 87 -4.63 -1.67 3.91
N GLY A 88 -4.72 -1.62 2.58
CA GLY A 88 -4.15 -0.51 1.80
C GLY A 88 -5.14 0.49 1.19
N ASN A 89 -6.43 0.23 1.22
CA ASN A 89 -7.42 1.04 0.49
C ASN A 89 -7.63 2.46 1.03
N LEU A 90 -7.26 2.74 2.27
CA LEU A 90 -7.55 4.01 2.96
C LEU A 90 -6.86 5.22 2.33
N CYS A 91 -5.67 5.05 1.77
CA CYS A 91 -4.93 6.15 1.14
C CYS A 91 -5.52 6.56 -0.19
N ALA A 92 -5.92 5.56 -0.97
CA ALA A 92 -6.55 5.77 -2.25
C ALA A 92 -7.90 6.49 -2.09
N LEU A 93 -8.64 6.22 -1.02
CA LEU A 93 -9.93 6.87 -0.74
C LEU A 93 -9.80 8.38 -0.51
N LYS A 94 -8.63 8.88 -0.06
CA LYS A 94 -8.41 10.30 0.16
C LYS A 94 -8.53 11.12 -1.12
N ASP A 95 -8.00 10.64 -2.25
CA ASP A 95 -8.19 11.30 -3.55
C ASP A 95 -9.67 11.49 -3.86
N MET A 96 -10.47 10.45 -3.62
CA MET A 96 -11.91 10.50 -3.88
C MET A 96 -12.63 11.40 -2.89
N THR A 97 -12.29 11.38 -1.61
CA THR A 97 -12.95 12.24 -0.61
C THR A 97 -12.65 13.72 -0.80
N GLU A 98 -11.45 14.06 -1.29
CA GLU A 98 -11.05 15.46 -1.49
C GLU A 98 -11.49 16.03 -2.85
N TYR A 99 -11.44 15.21 -3.90
CA TYR A 99 -11.57 15.70 -5.28
C TYR A 99 -12.76 15.12 -6.05
N GLY A 100 -13.31 13.98 -5.61
CA GLY A 100 -14.43 13.33 -6.28
C GLY A 100 -15.73 14.14 -6.15
N THR A 101 -16.55 14.10 -7.20
CA THR A 101 -17.93 14.57 -7.12
C THR A 101 -18.77 13.68 -6.19
N PRO A 102 -19.92 14.15 -5.68
CA PRO A 102 -20.79 13.32 -4.85
C PRO A 102 -21.16 11.97 -5.51
N GLU A 103 -21.38 11.96 -6.82
CA GLU A 103 -21.70 10.74 -7.57
C GLU A 103 -20.50 9.78 -7.64
N GLN A 104 -19.30 10.30 -7.92
CA GLN A 104 -18.07 9.51 -7.91
C GLN A 104 -17.73 8.95 -6.52
N GLN A 105 -17.97 9.76 -5.48
CA GLN A 105 -17.82 9.33 -4.09
C GLN A 105 -18.78 8.19 -3.75
N GLU A 106 -20.06 8.31 -4.11
CA GLU A 106 -21.05 7.26 -3.89
C GLU A 106 -20.65 5.95 -4.59
N GLN A 107 -20.22 6.02 -5.85
CA GLN A 107 -19.74 4.85 -6.58
C GLN A 107 -18.52 4.20 -5.92
N CYS A 108 -17.54 5.00 -5.49
CA CYS A 108 -16.34 4.53 -4.82
C CYS A 108 -16.67 3.80 -3.51
N PHE A 109 -17.46 4.45 -2.64
CA PHE A 109 -17.79 3.89 -1.33
C PHE A 109 -18.73 2.70 -1.41
N ALA A 110 -19.59 2.60 -2.42
CA ALA A 110 -20.42 1.42 -2.66
C ALA A 110 -19.55 0.16 -2.87
N GLU A 111 -18.43 0.26 -3.59
CA GLU A 111 -17.49 -0.86 -3.77
C GLU A 111 -16.76 -1.20 -2.45
N VAL A 112 -16.31 -0.19 -1.70
CA VAL A 112 -15.63 -0.41 -0.42
C VAL A 112 -16.54 -1.10 0.60
N MET A 113 -17.82 -0.72 0.65
CA MET A 113 -18.81 -1.29 1.56
C MET A 113 -19.19 -2.75 1.24
N VAL A 114 -18.78 -3.27 0.11
CA VAL A 114 -18.90 -4.71 -0.23
C VAL A 114 -17.55 -5.43 -0.23
N GLY A 115 -16.53 -4.85 0.42
CA GLY A 115 -15.22 -5.47 0.60
C GLY A 115 -14.30 -5.44 -0.62
N LYS A 116 -14.64 -4.63 -1.63
CA LYS A 116 -13.84 -4.45 -2.85
C LYS A 116 -12.99 -3.18 -2.77
N PRO A 117 -11.93 -3.06 -3.60
CA PRO A 117 -11.24 -1.79 -3.78
C PRO A 117 -12.22 -0.72 -4.30
N GLY A 118 -12.27 0.45 -3.66
CA GLY A 118 -13.08 1.57 -4.16
C GLY A 118 -12.63 2.01 -5.55
N PHE A 119 -11.33 1.99 -5.79
CA PHE A 119 -10.68 2.15 -7.08
C PHE A 119 -9.22 1.67 -7.02
N VAL A 120 -8.57 1.61 -8.19
CA VAL A 120 -7.12 1.46 -8.31
C VAL A 120 -6.51 2.69 -8.97
N LEU A 121 -5.29 3.06 -8.58
CA LEU A 121 -4.62 4.25 -9.12
C LEU A 121 -3.83 3.90 -10.37
N GLY A 122 -4.21 4.46 -11.53
CA GLY A 122 -3.52 4.37 -12.80
C GLY A 122 -2.54 5.54 -13.00
N PHE A 123 -1.33 5.43 -12.42
CA PHE A 123 -0.30 6.47 -12.50
C PHE A 123 0.91 6.00 -13.29
N THR A 124 1.62 4.99 -12.81
CA THR A 124 2.84 4.44 -13.41
C THR A 124 2.59 3.84 -14.80
N GLU A 125 3.54 3.99 -15.71
CA GLU A 125 3.48 3.46 -17.07
C GLU A 125 4.73 2.64 -17.41
N PRO A 126 4.71 1.78 -18.44
CA PRO A 126 5.88 0.99 -18.81
C PRO A 126 7.13 1.84 -19.10
N GLY A 127 6.95 3.05 -19.64
CA GLY A 127 8.03 4.00 -19.96
C GLY A 127 8.27 5.08 -18.89
N ALA A 128 7.43 5.17 -17.85
CA ALA A 128 7.42 6.29 -16.90
C ALA A 128 7.16 5.82 -15.46
N GLY A 129 8.23 5.47 -14.76
CA GLY A 129 8.23 5.19 -13.33
C GLY A 129 8.77 6.38 -12.54
N SER A 130 10.09 6.40 -12.27
CA SER A 130 10.72 7.51 -11.54
C SER A 130 10.62 8.86 -12.28
N ASP A 131 10.64 8.85 -13.62
CA ASP A 131 10.34 10.02 -14.44
C ASP A 131 8.83 10.15 -14.68
N SER A 132 8.08 10.49 -13.63
CA SER A 132 6.63 10.72 -13.71
C SER A 132 6.23 11.91 -14.59
N SER A 133 7.19 12.70 -15.06
CA SER A 133 6.94 13.77 -16.03
C SER A 133 6.79 13.28 -17.45
N SER A 134 7.16 12.02 -17.72
CA SER A 134 7.13 11.41 -19.06
C SER A 134 5.92 10.49 -19.27
N LEU A 135 4.86 10.61 -18.44
CA LEU A 135 3.61 9.87 -18.67
C LEU A 135 3.08 10.12 -20.09
N ALA A 136 2.81 9.01 -20.80
CA ALA A 136 2.46 9.02 -22.22
C ALA A 136 0.96 8.74 -22.47
N SER A 137 0.23 8.18 -21.50
CA SER A 137 -1.22 8.02 -21.62
C SER A 137 -1.90 9.36 -21.84
N THR A 138 -2.84 9.40 -22.78
CA THR A 138 -3.51 10.64 -23.20
C THR A 138 -5.01 10.57 -23.06
N TYR A 139 -5.63 11.73 -22.86
CA TYR A 139 -7.05 11.91 -23.12
C TYR A 139 -7.25 12.90 -24.27
N GLN A 140 -8.28 12.72 -25.04
CA GLN A 140 -8.65 13.59 -26.16
C GLN A 140 -10.16 13.78 -26.24
N ARG A 141 -10.61 15.02 -26.46
CA ARG A 141 -12.02 15.33 -26.68
C ARG A 141 -12.38 15.19 -28.14
N ARG A 142 -13.39 14.38 -28.45
CA ARG A 142 -13.94 14.16 -29.79
C ARG A 142 -15.45 14.02 -29.71
N ASP A 143 -16.20 14.73 -30.52
CA ASP A 143 -17.68 14.61 -30.65
C ASP A 143 -18.44 14.71 -29.31
N GLY A 144 -17.97 15.54 -28.38
CA GLY A 144 -18.59 15.74 -27.06
C GLY A 144 -18.30 14.62 -26.05
N LYS A 145 -17.38 13.74 -26.35
CA LYS A 145 -16.87 12.65 -25.48
C LYS A 145 -15.37 12.81 -25.24
N VAL A 146 -14.87 12.12 -24.23
CA VAL A 146 -13.46 12.02 -23.90
C VAL A 146 -12.98 10.59 -24.19
N TYR A 147 -11.84 10.45 -24.82
CA TYR A 147 -11.24 9.15 -25.18
C TYR A 147 -9.88 9.01 -24.53
N LEU A 148 -9.69 7.95 -23.73
CA LEU A 148 -8.41 7.61 -23.10
C LEU A 148 -7.66 6.58 -23.93
N ASN A 149 -6.33 6.82 -24.06
CA ASN A 149 -5.42 5.90 -24.74
C ASN A 149 -4.11 5.79 -23.94
N GLY A 150 -3.53 4.60 -23.89
CA GLY A 150 -2.24 4.34 -23.25
C GLY A 150 -2.19 3.06 -22.44
N SER A 151 -1.20 2.97 -21.55
CA SER A 151 -0.99 1.81 -20.70
C SER A 151 -0.60 2.22 -19.30
N LYS A 152 -1.04 1.46 -18.30
CA LYS A 152 -0.66 1.62 -16.89
C LYS A 152 -0.03 0.34 -16.37
N SER A 153 1.04 0.47 -15.58
CA SER A 153 1.79 -0.66 -15.04
C SER A 153 1.70 -0.71 -13.51
N PHE A 154 1.91 -1.92 -12.98
CA PHE A 154 1.96 -2.20 -11.54
C PHE A 154 0.67 -1.82 -10.80
N MET A 155 -0.47 -2.00 -11.47
CA MET A 155 -1.79 -1.73 -10.92
C MET A 155 -2.20 -2.83 -9.94
N THR A 156 -2.16 -2.54 -8.65
CA THR A 156 -2.55 -3.49 -7.61
C THR A 156 -4.07 -3.69 -7.57
N ASN A 157 -4.52 -4.94 -7.63
CA ASN A 157 -5.93 -5.36 -7.58
C ASN A 157 -6.81 -4.87 -8.76
N ALA A 158 -6.25 -4.52 -9.92
CA ALA A 158 -7.02 -4.04 -11.07
C ALA A 158 -8.05 -5.06 -11.57
N VAL A 159 -7.77 -6.38 -11.48
CA VAL A 159 -8.73 -7.44 -11.84
C VAL A 159 -10.01 -7.40 -11.02
N ASN A 160 -9.91 -6.97 -9.75
CA ASN A 160 -11.02 -7.01 -8.80
C ASN A 160 -11.67 -5.63 -8.58
N SER A 161 -11.11 -4.58 -9.17
CA SER A 161 -11.61 -3.22 -8.99
C SER A 161 -12.57 -2.84 -10.09
N LYS A 162 -13.70 -2.24 -9.72
CA LYS A 162 -14.68 -1.74 -10.70
C LYS A 162 -14.23 -0.45 -11.36
N TYR A 163 -13.38 0.33 -10.69
CA TYR A 163 -12.95 1.65 -11.15
C TYR A 163 -11.44 1.84 -11.06
N MET A 164 -10.95 2.71 -11.93
CA MET A 164 -9.58 3.23 -11.90
C MET A 164 -9.61 4.76 -11.83
N LEU A 165 -8.76 5.31 -10.99
CA LEU A 165 -8.42 6.74 -11.00
C LEU A 165 -7.19 6.93 -11.87
N CYS A 166 -7.37 7.43 -13.08
CA CYS A 166 -6.34 7.49 -14.12
C CYS A 166 -5.78 8.90 -14.30
N VAL A 167 -4.47 9.05 -14.19
CA VAL A 167 -3.78 10.28 -14.58
C VAL A 167 -3.34 10.19 -16.04
N ALA A 168 -3.83 11.10 -16.87
CA ALA A 168 -3.51 11.15 -18.29
C ALA A 168 -3.23 12.58 -18.75
N ARG A 169 -2.41 12.72 -19.79
CA ARG A 169 -2.03 13.98 -20.41
C ARG A 169 -3.08 14.38 -21.47
N ASP A 170 -3.30 15.68 -21.66
CA ASP A 170 -4.03 16.14 -22.83
C ASP A 170 -3.26 15.75 -24.12
N ALA A 171 -3.95 15.16 -25.08
CA ALA A 171 -3.34 14.72 -26.34
C ALA A 171 -2.84 15.89 -27.20
N ASP A 172 -3.45 17.07 -27.02
CA ASP A 172 -3.09 18.28 -27.78
C ASP A 172 -1.90 19.03 -27.16
N ASP A 173 -1.46 18.65 -25.94
CA ASP A 173 -0.27 19.23 -25.31
C ASP A 173 1.04 18.67 -25.90
N ASP A 174 2.08 19.51 -25.89
CA ASP A 174 3.42 19.11 -26.32
C ASP A 174 4.00 18.03 -25.38
N PRO A 175 4.24 16.80 -25.86
CA PRO A 175 4.82 15.73 -25.05
C PRO A 175 6.23 16.05 -24.53
N GLU A 176 6.98 16.94 -25.18
CA GLU A 176 8.33 17.32 -24.79
C GLU A 176 8.36 18.43 -23.72
N ASP A 177 7.25 19.12 -23.48
CA ASP A 177 7.15 20.10 -22.38
C ASP A 177 6.97 19.40 -21.03
N ARG A 178 8.02 18.76 -20.55
CA ARG A 178 8.04 18.03 -19.30
C ARG A 178 7.94 18.91 -18.06
N ALA A 179 8.15 20.20 -18.18
CA ALA A 179 8.01 21.16 -17.08
C ALA A 179 6.54 21.50 -16.81
N ASN A 180 5.69 21.43 -17.82
CA ASN A 180 4.26 21.70 -17.71
C ASN A 180 3.51 20.55 -17.02
N ARG A 181 3.26 20.69 -15.72
CA ARG A 181 2.47 19.73 -14.95
C ARG A 181 0.97 19.91 -15.11
N SER A 182 0.53 21.08 -15.58
CA SER A 182 -0.89 21.38 -15.81
C SER A 182 -1.48 20.67 -17.03
N ARG A 183 -0.70 19.89 -17.76
CA ARG A 183 -1.17 19.05 -18.87
C ARG A 183 -1.80 17.73 -18.41
N PHE A 184 -1.71 17.37 -17.13
CA PHE A 184 -2.23 16.13 -16.58
C PHE A 184 -3.54 16.34 -15.85
N SER A 185 -4.54 15.57 -16.22
CA SER A 185 -5.84 15.50 -15.55
C SER A 185 -6.08 14.12 -14.98
N MET A 186 -6.98 14.02 -14.02
CA MET A 186 -7.34 12.79 -13.33
C MET A 186 -8.74 12.37 -13.75
N TRP A 187 -8.91 11.11 -14.17
CA TRP A 187 -10.12 10.61 -14.76
C TRP A 187 -10.67 9.41 -14.00
N TRP A 188 -11.98 9.38 -13.76
CA TRP A 188 -12.71 8.28 -13.18
C TRP A 188 -13.09 7.29 -14.28
N VAL A 189 -12.44 6.13 -14.31
CA VAL A 189 -12.52 5.17 -15.43
C VAL A 189 -13.20 3.90 -14.96
N PRO A 190 -14.38 3.52 -15.48
CA PRO A 190 -14.95 2.20 -15.26
C PRO A 190 -14.04 1.14 -15.87
N LEU A 191 -13.65 0.14 -15.08
CA LEU A 191 -12.89 -1.04 -15.54
C LEU A 191 -13.81 -2.22 -15.85
N HIS A 192 -14.87 -2.37 -15.05
CA HIS A 192 -15.83 -3.46 -15.19
C HIS A 192 -17.27 -2.93 -15.16
N ASP A 193 -18.15 -3.58 -15.93
CA ASP A 193 -19.59 -3.39 -15.83
C ASP A 193 -20.19 -4.09 -14.59
N ASP A 194 -21.50 -4.01 -14.40
CA ASP A 194 -22.19 -4.62 -13.26
C ASP A 194 -22.21 -6.15 -13.32
N GLU A 195 -22.03 -6.74 -14.51
CA GLU A 195 -21.89 -8.19 -14.73
C GLU A 195 -20.44 -8.67 -14.53
N GLY A 196 -19.47 -7.76 -14.34
CA GLY A 196 -18.05 -8.07 -14.15
C GLY A 196 -17.26 -8.25 -15.45
N ASN A 197 -17.82 -7.87 -16.61
CA ASN A 197 -17.08 -7.86 -17.86
C ASN A 197 -16.20 -6.61 -17.94
N LEU A 198 -15.04 -6.74 -18.60
CA LEU A 198 -14.19 -5.58 -18.86
C LEU A 198 -14.90 -4.53 -19.74
N ALA A 199 -14.74 -3.27 -19.36
CA ALA A 199 -15.22 -2.15 -20.16
C ALA A 199 -14.59 -2.15 -21.57
N GLN A 200 -15.30 -1.61 -22.53
CA GLN A 200 -14.83 -1.55 -23.91
C GLN A 200 -13.52 -0.77 -24.01
N GLY A 201 -12.56 -1.30 -24.73
CA GLY A 201 -11.25 -0.69 -24.94
C GLY A 201 -10.25 -0.93 -23.80
N ILE A 202 -10.62 -1.73 -22.77
CA ILE A 202 -9.73 -2.08 -21.65
C ILE A 202 -9.28 -3.53 -21.75
N SER A 203 -8.01 -3.78 -21.53
CA SER A 203 -7.46 -5.10 -21.21
C SER A 203 -6.58 -5.05 -19.99
N ILE A 204 -6.63 -6.10 -19.17
CA ILE A 204 -5.89 -6.21 -17.91
C ILE A 204 -5.13 -7.53 -17.91
N GLU A 205 -3.81 -7.47 -17.70
CA GLU A 205 -2.92 -8.62 -17.69
C GLU A 205 -2.21 -8.72 -16.35
N PRO A 206 -2.49 -9.75 -15.52
CA PRO A 206 -1.77 -9.99 -14.28
C PRO A 206 -0.29 -10.31 -14.51
N LEU A 207 0.59 -9.72 -13.72
CA LEU A 207 2.02 -9.95 -13.72
C LEU A 207 2.39 -11.10 -12.78
N GLU A 208 3.33 -11.98 -13.21
CA GLU A 208 3.96 -12.93 -12.32
C GLU A 208 4.96 -12.22 -11.40
N LYS A 209 4.87 -12.48 -10.09
CA LYS A 209 5.70 -11.82 -9.07
C LYS A 209 6.56 -12.81 -8.31
N ILE A 210 7.66 -12.32 -7.75
CA ILE A 210 8.55 -13.12 -6.89
C ILE A 210 8.00 -13.32 -5.47
N GLY A 211 6.95 -12.62 -5.10
CA GLY A 211 6.31 -12.72 -3.79
C GLY A 211 4.99 -11.95 -3.72
N TRP A 212 4.34 -12.02 -2.58
CA TRP A 212 3.02 -11.42 -2.34
C TRP A 212 1.98 -11.91 -3.37
N ASN A 213 1.87 -13.23 -3.49
CA ASN A 213 1.07 -13.86 -4.53
C ASN A 213 -0.44 -13.81 -4.26
N MET A 214 -0.85 -13.46 -3.04
CA MET A 214 -2.26 -13.30 -2.64
C MET A 214 -2.97 -12.19 -3.40
N GLY A 215 -2.28 -11.10 -3.75
CA GLY A 215 -2.85 -10.01 -4.55
C GLY A 215 -2.38 -10.07 -5.99
N ASN A 216 -3.17 -9.56 -6.91
CA ASN A 216 -2.71 -9.34 -8.28
C ASN A 216 -2.06 -7.97 -8.43
N THR A 217 -1.07 -7.89 -9.32
CA THR A 217 -0.48 -6.66 -9.84
C THR A 217 -0.52 -6.77 -11.35
N CYS A 218 -1.03 -5.77 -12.03
CA CYS A 218 -1.40 -5.89 -13.43
C CYS A 218 -0.74 -4.83 -14.30
N GLU A 219 -0.62 -5.14 -15.57
CA GLU A 219 -0.59 -4.16 -16.65
C GLU A 219 -1.99 -3.94 -17.19
N LEU A 220 -2.31 -2.70 -17.54
CA LEU A 220 -3.60 -2.31 -18.08
C LEU A 220 -3.38 -1.50 -19.35
N HIS A 221 -4.10 -1.85 -20.42
CA HIS A 221 -4.07 -1.13 -21.68
C HIS A 221 -5.43 -0.51 -21.98
N MET A 222 -5.40 0.72 -22.49
CA MET A 222 -6.55 1.54 -22.87
C MET A 222 -6.46 1.84 -24.36
N GLN A 223 -7.52 1.54 -25.09
CA GLN A 223 -7.65 1.88 -26.51
C GLN A 223 -9.02 2.49 -26.76
N ASP A 224 -9.04 3.80 -27.00
CA ASP A 224 -10.25 4.61 -27.21
C ASP A 224 -11.33 4.34 -26.14
N VAL A 225 -10.92 4.31 -24.87
CA VAL A 225 -11.87 4.16 -23.74
C VAL A 225 -12.71 5.41 -23.66
N GLU A 226 -14.01 5.27 -23.89
CA GLU A 226 -14.96 6.39 -23.93
C GLU A 226 -15.38 6.81 -22.53
N LEU A 227 -15.25 8.09 -22.24
CA LEU A 227 -15.67 8.76 -21.00
C LEU A 227 -16.52 10.00 -21.33
N GLU A 228 -17.12 10.58 -20.30
CA GLU A 228 -17.82 11.86 -20.33
C GLU A 228 -17.05 12.93 -19.55
N GLU A 229 -17.39 14.21 -19.77
CA GLU A 229 -16.78 15.33 -19.01
C GLU A 229 -17.01 15.22 -17.49
N LYS A 230 -18.11 14.60 -17.07
CA LYS A 230 -18.40 14.37 -15.64
C LYS A 230 -17.46 13.37 -14.97
N ASP A 231 -16.71 12.59 -15.77
CA ASP A 231 -15.75 11.61 -15.27
C ASP A 231 -14.38 12.24 -14.93
N LEU A 232 -14.23 13.55 -15.16
CA LEU A 232 -13.10 14.32 -14.64
C LEU A 232 -13.15 14.36 -13.11
N VAL A 233 -12.03 14.08 -12.45
CA VAL A 233 -11.90 14.13 -10.99
C VAL A 233 -11.12 15.38 -10.59
N GLY A 234 -11.76 16.23 -9.78
CA GLY A 234 -11.19 17.49 -9.33
C GLY A 234 -11.13 18.55 -10.43
N VAL A 235 -9.96 19.12 -10.65
CA VAL A 235 -9.76 20.24 -11.57
C VAL A 235 -8.92 19.81 -12.75
N GLU A 236 -9.35 20.12 -13.96
CA GLU A 236 -8.58 19.88 -15.17
C GLU A 236 -7.18 20.52 -15.07
N GLY A 237 -6.19 19.78 -15.53
CA GLY A 237 -4.79 20.20 -15.47
C GLY A 237 -4.13 20.08 -14.09
N ASN A 238 -4.86 19.66 -13.05
CA ASN A 238 -4.32 19.53 -11.70
C ASN A 238 -4.10 18.06 -11.25
N GLY A 239 -4.37 17.09 -12.10
CA GLY A 239 -4.33 15.67 -11.75
C GLY A 239 -2.98 15.18 -11.25
N PHE A 240 -1.87 15.72 -11.77
CA PHE A 240 -0.54 15.40 -11.28
C PHE A 240 -0.32 15.85 -9.83
N MET A 241 -0.72 17.08 -9.50
CA MET A 241 -0.54 17.64 -8.16
C MET A 241 -1.47 16.95 -7.14
N GLN A 242 -2.71 16.62 -7.54
CA GLN A 242 -3.64 15.85 -6.72
C GLN A 242 -3.01 14.51 -6.30
N ALA A 243 -2.47 13.74 -7.24
CA ALA A 243 -1.79 12.48 -6.95
C ALA A 243 -0.57 12.68 -6.04
N MET A 244 0.23 13.73 -6.23
CA MET A 244 1.44 13.97 -5.42
C MET A 244 1.14 14.22 -3.94
N VAL A 245 0.06 14.94 -3.63
CA VAL A 245 -0.36 15.21 -2.24
C VAL A 245 -0.72 13.92 -1.51
N ASN A 246 -1.43 13.03 -2.17
CA ASN A 246 -1.84 11.76 -1.57
C ASN A 246 -0.68 10.80 -1.34
N PHE A 247 0.33 10.83 -2.19
CA PHE A 247 1.53 10.00 -2.00
C PHE A 247 2.28 10.29 -0.69
N GLU A 248 2.05 11.43 -0.03
CA GLU A 248 2.68 11.72 1.27
C GLU A 248 2.13 10.79 2.36
N VAL A 249 0.82 10.61 2.42
CA VAL A 249 0.16 9.70 3.40
C VAL A 249 0.37 8.24 3.00
N GLU A 250 0.26 7.92 1.71
CA GLU A 250 0.50 6.56 1.20
C GLU A 250 1.90 6.04 1.54
N ARG A 251 2.94 6.89 1.36
CA ARG A 251 4.31 6.56 1.78
C ARG A 251 4.37 6.21 3.26
N LEU A 252 3.66 6.96 4.10
CA LEU A 252 3.72 6.76 5.54
C LEU A 252 3.02 5.46 5.96
N ILE A 253 1.90 5.10 5.34
CA ILE A 253 1.24 3.81 5.59
C ILE A 253 2.15 2.65 5.18
N ALA A 254 2.80 2.74 4.01
CA ALA A 254 3.78 1.74 3.60
C ALA A 254 4.94 1.61 4.62
N CYS A 255 5.35 2.72 5.25
CA CYS A 255 6.35 2.70 6.33
C CYS A 255 5.84 2.00 7.59
N ALA A 256 4.60 2.27 8.02
CA ALA A 256 4.00 1.63 9.20
C ALA A 256 3.83 0.13 9.00
N GLN A 257 3.37 -0.28 7.83
CA GLN A 257 3.27 -1.70 7.45
C GLN A 257 4.64 -2.37 7.41
N SER A 258 5.65 -1.72 6.83
CA SER A 258 7.02 -2.23 6.81
C SER A 258 7.61 -2.35 8.22
N LEU A 259 7.30 -1.41 9.11
CA LEU A 259 7.68 -1.45 10.53
C LEU A 259 7.05 -2.66 11.23
N GLY A 260 5.75 -2.89 11.05
CA GLY A 260 5.05 -4.05 11.61
C GLY A 260 5.65 -5.37 11.12
N ALA A 261 5.89 -5.49 9.81
CA ALA A 261 6.50 -6.67 9.23
C ALA A 261 7.94 -6.93 9.74
N ALA A 262 8.74 -5.87 9.89
CA ALA A 262 10.09 -5.97 10.48
C ALA A 262 10.03 -6.45 11.95
N GLN A 263 9.06 -5.97 12.74
CA GLN A 263 8.84 -6.45 14.10
C GLN A 263 8.44 -7.93 14.14
N CYS A 264 7.53 -8.36 13.26
CA CYS A 264 7.14 -9.76 13.12
C CYS A 264 8.37 -10.66 12.87
N ALA A 265 9.21 -10.31 11.91
CA ALA A 265 10.43 -11.04 11.59
C ALA A 265 11.43 -11.05 12.75
N PHE A 266 11.59 -9.92 13.43
CA PHE A 266 12.44 -9.79 14.62
C PHE A 266 11.98 -10.70 15.75
N GLU A 267 10.69 -10.70 16.09
CA GLU A 267 10.11 -11.54 17.15
C GLU A 267 10.29 -13.02 16.86
N ASP A 268 10.14 -13.44 15.59
CA ASP A 268 10.39 -14.81 15.17
C ASP A 268 11.86 -15.20 15.32
N ALA A 269 12.79 -14.32 14.94
CA ALA A 269 14.23 -14.54 15.10
C ALA A 269 14.62 -14.64 16.59
N VAL A 270 14.09 -13.75 17.45
CA VAL A 270 14.32 -13.78 18.90
C VAL A 270 13.78 -15.08 19.50
N ARG A 271 12.55 -15.46 19.17
CA ARG A 271 11.94 -16.71 19.61
C ARG A 271 12.80 -17.92 19.21
N TYR A 272 13.24 -17.97 17.96
CA TYR A 272 14.11 -19.03 17.48
C TYR A 272 15.47 -19.04 18.21
N ALA A 273 16.10 -17.88 18.41
CA ALA A 273 17.39 -17.75 19.08
C ALA A 273 17.35 -18.18 20.56
N THR A 274 16.18 -18.05 21.23
CA THR A 274 16.01 -18.52 22.62
C THR A 274 15.75 -20.02 22.73
N GLN A 275 15.20 -20.66 21.69
CA GLN A 275 14.81 -22.07 21.68
C GLN A 275 15.86 -22.99 21.05
N ARG A 276 16.55 -22.52 20.01
CA ARG A 276 17.52 -23.33 19.28
C ARG A 276 18.79 -23.58 20.08
N ILE A 277 19.07 -24.83 20.40
CA ILE A 277 20.27 -25.23 21.16
C ILE A 277 21.40 -25.63 20.17
N GLN A 278 22.53 -24.99 20.32
CA GLN A 278 23.80 -25.40 19.71
C GLN A 278 24.96 -25.20 20.70
N PHE A 279 25.97 -26.05 20.64
CA PHE A 279 27.09 -26.05 21.61
C PHE A 279 26.61 -26.09 23.08
N GLY A 280 25.52 -26.85 23.34
CA GLY A 280 24.95 -27.04 24.68
C GLY A 280 24.20 -25.87 25.29
N LYS A 281 23.91 -24.81 24.53
CA LYS A 281 23.18 -23.60 24.98
C LYS A 281 22.33 -23.00 23.89
N PRO A 282 21.29 -22.17 24.21
CA PRO A 282 20.58 -21.38 23.23
C PRO A 282 21.53 -20.54 22.38
N ILE A 283 21.29 -20.44 21.07
CA ILE A 283 22.17 -19.68 20.16
C ILE A 283 22.16 -18.18 20.52
N GLY A 284 21.11 -17.63 21.09
CA GLY A 284 21.03 -16.25 21.61
C GLY A 284 22.04 -15.93 22.72
N LYS A 285 22.75 -16.93 23.25
CA LYS A 285 23.89 -16.72 24.18
C LYS A 285 25.21 -16.42 23.48
N ASN A 286 25.27 -16.45 22.15
CA ASN A 286 26.46 -16.15 21.37
C ASN A 286 26.48 -14.67 20.98
N GLN A 287 27.63 -13.99 21.13
CA GLN A 287 27.75 -12.54 20.92
C GLN A 287 27.34 -12.09 19.51
N LEU A 288 27.69 -12.84 18.45
CA LEU A 288 27.31 -12.49 17.08
C LEU A 288 25.79 -12.54 16.87
N ILE A 289 25.08 -13.45 17.54
CA ILE A 289 23.61 -13.49 17.49
C ILE A 289 23.02 -12.30 18.28
N GLN A 290 23.63 -11.95 19.42
CA GLN A 290 23.20 -10.77 20.19
C GLN A 290 23.42 -9.46 19.42
N GLU A 291 24.51 -9.36 18.66
CA GLU A 291 24.78 -8.23 17.77
C GLU A 291 23.68 -8.11 16.70
N HIS A 292 23.34 -9.19 15.98
CA HIS A 292 22.26 -9.21 15.02
C HIS A 292 20.91 -8.78 15.62
N ILE A 293 20.56 -9.30 16.80
CA ILE A 293 19.32 -8.94 17.49
C ILE A 293 19.33 -7.45 17.86
N THR A 294 20.45 -6.94 18.37
CA THR A 294 20.56 -5.52 18.76
C THR A 294 20.47 -4.61 17.54
N ASP A 295 21.10 -4.95 16.44
CA ASP A 295 21.08 -4.17 15.19
C ASP A 295 19.67 -4.14 14.58
N MET A 296 18.97 -5.28 14.56
CA MET A 296 17.57 -5.34 14.13
C MET A 296 16.68 -4.43 15.00
N TYR A 297 16.81 -4.50 16.32
CA TYR A 297 16.04 -3.68 17.25
C TYR A 297 16.30 -2.19 17.05
N LEU A 298 17.56 -1.79 16.89
CA LEU A 298 17.95 -0.41 16.62
C LEU A 298 17.29 0.13 15.35
N LYS A 299 17.25 -0.67 14.28
CA LYS A 299 16.59 -0.29 13.02
C LYS A 299 15.08 -0.13 13.20
N ILE A 300 14.42 -1.05 13.90
CA ILE A 300 12.99 -1.00 14.22
C ILE A 300 12.64 0.28 14.98
N GLU A 301 13.41 0.62 16.03
CA GLU A 301 13.15 1.84 16.79
C GLU A 301 13.37 3.12 15.96
N ASN A 302 14.34 3.14 15.06
CA ASN A 302 14.51 4.26 14.15
C ASN A 302 13.38 4.36 13.11
N MET A 303 12.87 3.22 12.61
CA MET A 303 11.66 3.20 11.75
C MET A 303 10.47 3.78 12.50
N ARG A 304 10.24 3.35 13.74
CA ARG A 304 9.18 3.83 14.64
C ARG A 304 9.25 5.35 14.81
N ASN A 305 10.43 5.86 15.09
CA ASN A 305 10.64 7.31 15.24
C ASN A 305 10.25 8.10 13.97
N TRP A 306 10.59 7.60 12.78
CA TRP A 306 10.24 8.27 11.54
C TRP A 306 8.75 8.20 11.25
N VAL A 307 8.12 7.04 11.46
CA VAL A 307 6.68 6.86 11.22
C VAL A 307 5.86 7.79 12.12
N TYR A 308 6.05 7.71 13.43
CA TYR A 308 5.20 8.46 14.38
C TYR A 308 5.53 9.96 14.44
N LYS A 309 6.79 10.35 14.25
CA LYS A 309 7.12 11.76 14.10
C LYS A 309 6.43 12.38 12.88
N THR A 310 6.40 11.65 11.75
CA THR A 310 5.78 12.15 10.53
C THR A 310 4.26 12.17 10.65
N ALA A 311 3.66 11.13 11.23
CA ALA A 311 2.22 11.08 11.53
C ALA A 311 1.79 12.25 12.42
N TRP A 312 2.50 12.47 13.53
CA TRP A 312 2.24 13.58 14.43
C TRP A 312 2.30 14.94 13.73
N LYS A 313 3.24 15.14 12.81
CA LYS A 313 3.31 16.38 12.02
C LYS A 313 2.09 16.58 11.15
N ILE A 314 1.61 15.52 10.47
CA ILE A 314 0.38 15.57 9.66
C ILE A 314 -0.82 15.95 10.54
N ASP A 315 -0.96 15.32 11.70
CA ASP A 315 -2.05 15.58 12.66
C ASP A 315 -2.04 17.02 13.18
N ASN A 316 -0.87 17.67 13.19
CA ASN A 316 -0.70 19.08 13.58
C ASN A 316 -0.71 20.05 12.37
N GLY A 317 -1.04 19.59 11.16
CA GLY A 317 -1.14 20.44 9.98
C GLY A 317 0.21 20.92 9.42
N GLU A 318 1.32 20.27 9.78
CA GLU A 318 2.64 20.60 9.25
C GLU A 318 2.89 19.92 7.89
N SER A 319 3.67 20.57 7.03
CA SER A 319 4.13 19.95 5.77
C SER A 319 5.11 18.82 6.04
N VAL A 320 4.89 17.67 5.39
CA VAL A 320 5.69 16.45 5.58
C VAL A 320 6.35 15.93 4.30
N GLN A 321 6.40 16.73 3.25
CA GLN A 321 6.97 16.33 1.96
C GLN A 321 8.37 15.71 2.09
N ILE A 322 9.25 16.34 2.87
CA ILE A 322 10.60 15.83 3.14
C ILE A 322 10.56 14.67 4.12
N ASP A 323 9.81 14.81 5.22
CA ASP A 323 9.77 13.77 6.27
C ASP A 323 9.21 12.44 5.71
N SER A 324 8.16 12.47 4.89
CA SER A 324 7.58 11.28 4.27
C SER A 324 8.54 10.60 3.29
N ALA A 325 9.29 11.38 2.52
CA ALA A 325 10.30 10.83 1.60
C ALA A 325 11.47 10.19 2.34
N VAL A 326 11.96 10.82 3.42
CA VAL A 326 13.04 10.27 4.27
C VAL A 326 12.56 9.03 5.00
N ALA A 327 11.36 9.06 5.59
CA ALA A 327 10.75 7.92 6.26
C ALA A 327 10.66 6.72 5.29
N LYS A 328 10.13 6.94 4.07
CA LYS A 328 9.96 5.89 3.07
C LYS A 328 11.29 5.25 2.68
N LEU A 329 12.32 6.07 2.40
CA LEU A 329 13.64 5.57 2.04
C LEU A 329 14.26 4.76 3.18
N TYR A 330 14.19 5.29 4.42
CA TYR A 330 14.79 4.62 5.57
C TYR A 330 14.03 3.33 5.93
N CYS A 331 12.70 3.39 6.07
CA CYS A 331 11.89 2.25 6.47
C CYS A 331 11.97 1.09 5.46
N GLY A 332 11.94 1.37 4.15
CA GLY A 332 12.07 0.32 3.14
C GLY A 332 13.40 -0.43 3.24
N ARG A 333 14.52 0.28 3.39
CA ARG A 333 15.84 -0.33 3.55
C ARG A 333 15.97 -1.08 4.87
N ALA A 334 15.60 -0.44 5.97
CA ALA A 334 15.71 -1.03 7.30
C ALA A 334 14.84 -2.28 7.45
N ALA A 335 13.61 -2.30 6.92
CA ALA A 335 12.76 -3.47 6.96
C ALA A 335 13.37 -4.65 6.19
N PHE A 336 13.92 -4.40 5.00
CA PHE A 336 14.62 -5.43 4.23
C PHE A 336 15.80 -6.01 5.02
N GLU A 337 16.66 -5.15 5.57
CA GLU A 337 17.82 -5.57 6.36
C GLU A 337 17.42 -6.34 7.63
N VAL A 338 16.35 -5.96 8.31
CA VAL A 338 15.82 -6.68 9.48
C VAL A 338 15.32 -8.07 9.06
N CYS A 339 14.54 -8.18 7.98
CA CYS A 339 14.03 -9.46 7.50
C CYS A 339 15.17 -10.40 7.05
N ASP A 340 16.14 -9.90 6.30
CA ASP A 340 17.32 -10.67 5.86
C ASP A 340 18.14 -11.16 7.06
N THR A 341 18.39 -10.29 8.04
CA THR A 341 19.10 -10.65 9.28
C THR A 341 18.31 -11.67 10.12
N ALA A 342 16.98 -11.56 10.17
CA ALA A 342 16.14 -12.54 10.85
C ALA A 342 16.26 -13.94 10.22
N LEU A 343 16.25 -14.04 8.89
CA LEU A 343 16.49 -15.30 8.17
C LEU A 343 17.89 -15.83 8.45
N GLN A 344 18.90 -14.98 8.50
CA GLN A 344 20.27 -15.35 8.83
C GLN A 344 20.39 -15.92 10.25
N VAL A 345 19.73 -15.33 11.25
CA VAL A 345 19.67 -15.85 12.64
C VAL A 345 19.02 -17.23 12.68
N MET A 346 18.00 -17.48 11.86
CA MET A 346 17.33 -18.77 11.76
C MET A 346 18.17 -19.84 11.00
N GLY A 347 19.19 -19.43 10.27
CA GLY A 347 20.07 -20.32 9.53
C GLY A 347 19.34 -21.10 8.43
N GLY A 348 19.67 -22.37 8.21
CA GLY A 348 19.10 -23.16 7.12
C GLY A 348 17.57 -23.22 7.10
N ILE A 349 16.92 -23.18 8.26
CA ILE A 349 15.43 -23.17 8.32
C ILE A 349 14.87 -21.86 7.79
N GLY A 350 15.57 -20.73 8.00
CA GLY A 350 15.19 -19.42 7.45
C GLY A 350 15.09 -19.41 5.92
N TYR A 351 15.81 -20.30 5.23
CA TYR A 351 15.75 -20.44 3.77
C TYR A 351 14.60 -21.36 3.30
N THR A 352 13.79 -21.88 4.19
CA THR A 352 12.67 -22.75 3.84
C THR A 352 11.35 -22.00 3.86
N ARG A 353 10.38 -22.45 3.05
CA ARG A 353 9.01 -21.88 3.07
C ARG A 353 8.33 -21.97 4.44
N THR A 354 8.81 -22.84 5.33
CA THR A 354 8.28 -23.00 6.70
C THR A 354 8.58 -21.79 7.58
N ALA A 355 9.73 -21.14 7.40
CA ALA A 355 10.11 -19.96 8.20
C ALA A 355 9.94 -18.65 7.43
N ALA A 356 9.99 -18.72 6.10
CA ALA A 356 9.95 -17.53 5.23
C ALA A 356 8.57 -16.93 5.07
N SER A 357 7.49 -17.59 5.50
CA SER A 357 6.12 -17.13 5.25
C SER A 357 5.79 -15.77 5.86
N ARG A 358 6.33 -15.45 7.04
CA ARG A 358 6.14 -14.14 7.69
C ARG A 358 7.13 -13.09 7.20
N ALA A 359 8.42 -13.45 7.10
CA ALA A 359 9.47 -12.52 6.71
C ALA A 359 9.48 -12.20 5.21
N CYS A 360 9.13 -13.15 4.33
CA CYS A 360 9.13 -12.95 2.87
C CYS A 360 8.01 -12.02 2.39
N GLY A 361 6.85 -11.99 3.05
CA GLY A 361 5.81 -10.99 2.76
C GLY A 361 6.31 -9.56 2.94
N ALA A 362 7.16 -9.33 3.94
CA ALA A 362 7.78 -8.04 4.21
C ALA A 362 8.89 -7.68 3.21
N THR A 363 9.70 -8.65 2.81
CA THR A 363 10.89 -8.43 1.98
C THR A 363 10.52 -8.06 0.54
N SER A 364 9.52 -8.74 -0.04
CA SER A 364 9.08 -8.47 -1.41
C SER A 364 8.44 -7.08 -1.59
N ALA A 365 7.74 -6.61 -0.57
CA ALA A 365 7.08 -5.30 -0.63
C ALA A 365 8.05 -4.12 -0.44
N SER A 366 9.12 -4.29 0.37
CA SER A 366 10.11 -3.22 0.57
C SER A 366 10.97 -2.98 -0.67
N THR A 367 11.30 -4.03 -1.44
CA THR A 367 12.10 -3.93 -2.67
C THR A 367 11.32 -3.38 -3.85
N ALA A 368 10.01 -3.68 -3.96
CA ALA A 368 9.16 -3.18 -5.04
C ALA A 368 8.95 -1.65 -4.99
N SER A 369 9.23 -1.02 -3.85
CA SER A 369 8.99 0.40 -3.62
C SER A 369 10.25 1.28 -3.64
N GLU A 370 11.44 0.72 -3.91
CA GLU A 370 12.64 1.54 -4.11
C GLU A 370 12.60 2.21 -5.50
N PRO A 371 12.75 3.55 -5.60
CA PRO A 371 13.04 4.15 -6.88
C PRO A 371 14.35 3.57 -7.39
N ALA A 372 14.39 3.19 -8.67
CA ALA A 372 15.62 2.70 -9.30
C ALA A 372 16.76 3.68 -8.99
N PRO A 373 17.98 3.19 -8.63
CA PRO A 373 19.08 4.07 -8.33
C PRO A 373 19.35 4.92 -9.59
N THR A 374 19.22 6.24 -9.44
CA THR A 374 19.69 7.17 -10.44
C THR A 374 21.21 6.98 -10.53
N ARG A 375 21.67 6.21 -11.50
CA ARG A 375 23.06 6.23 -11.89
C ARG A 375 23.31 7.58 -12.55
N SER A 376 24.01 8.45 -11.82
CA SER A 376 24.64 9.65 -12.34
C SER A 376 25.67 9.34 -13.41
#